data_8c17ccab22f10759fd8f8f1ccc084037
#
_entry.id   8c17ccab22f10759fd8f8f1ccc084037
#
_cell.length_a   1.000
_cell.length_b   1.000
_cell.length_c   1.000
_cell.angle_alpha   90.00
_cell.angle_beta   90.00
_cell.angle_gamma   90.00
#
_symmetry.space_group_name_H-M   'P 1'
#
loop_
_entity.id
_entity.type
_entity.pdbx_description
1 polymer ?
#
loop_
_entity_poly.entity_id
_entity_poly.type
_entity_poly.pdbx_seq_one_letter_code
_entity_poly.pdbx_strand_id
1 'polypeptide(L)'
;LALNMRDAIEKGYIIGPRIFAAGKSLATTGGHADPSNGTNQRYRGDPGPKEGVINSIGDARKAVRQRYKDGADLIKLTATGGVLSEAKSGQNPQFTDEELKAIVDVARDYGFKVAAHAHGADGLKRAVIAGVDSIEHGTYMDVETMKLMRKKGTAYVPTIIAGKFVAEKAAI
;
A
#
# COMPACT_ATOMS: atom_id res chain seq x y z
N LEU A 1 -7.19 14.17 -2.72
CA LEU A 1 -6.75 14.91 -3.92
C LEU A 1 -6.89 14.06 -5.18
N ALA A 2 -6.23 12.88 -5.31
CA ALA A 2 -6.22 12.09 -6.54
C ALA A 2 -7.64 11.68 -7.01
N LEU A 3 -8.51 11.24 -6.11
CA LEU A 3 -9.92 10.94 -6.44
C LEU A 3 -10.65 12.15 -7.02
N ASN A 4 -10.49 13.33 -6.39
CA ASN A 4 -11.15 14.55 -6.88
C ASN A 4 -10.62 14.98 -8.26
N MET A 5 -9.32 14.81 -8.53
CA MET A 5 -8.74 15.08 -9.85
C MET A 5 -9.28 14.12 -10.90
N ARG A 6 -9.34 12.82 -10.59
CA ARG A 6 -9.97 11.81 -11.44
C ARG A 6 -11.40 12.25 -11.82
N ASP A 7 -12.21 12.53 -10.80
CA ASP A 7 -13.62 12.90 -10.99
C ASP A 7 -13.77 14.17 -11.82
N ALA A 8 -12.89 15.16 -11.64
CA ALA A 8 -12.90 16.39 -12.43
C ALA A 8 -12.53 16.14 -13.90
N ILE A 9 -11.59 15.24 -14.17
CA ILE A 9 -11.22 14.83 -15.53
C ILE A 9 -12.36 14.06 -16.18
N GLU A 10 -12.93 13.07 -15.48
CA GLU A 10 -14.04 12.26 -15.99
C GLU A 10 -15.29 13.09 -16.32
N LYS A 11 -15.54 14.14 -15.53
CA LYS A 11 -16.63 15.09 -15.76
C LYS A 11 -16.32 16.17 -16.80
N GLY A 12 -15.11 16.18 -17.34
CA GLY A 12 -14.68 17.18 -18.34
C GLY A 12 -14.42 18.58 -17.78
N TYR A 13 -14.28 18.73 -16.46
CA TYR A 13 -13.99 20.04 -15.84
C TYR A 13 -12.55 20.47 -16.05
N ILE A 14 -11.63 19.51 -16.17
CA ILE A 14 -10.23 19.74 -16.50
C ILE A 14 -9.75 18.69 -17.50
N ILE A 15 -8.75 19.05 -18.30
CA ILE A 15 -8.08 18.13 -19.23
C ILE A 15 -6.98 17.38 -18.48
N GLY A 16 -6.95 16.06 -18.63
CA GLY A 16 -5.93 15.22 -18.00
C GLY A 16 -5.99 13.76 -18.43
N PRO A 17 -5.04 12.94 -18.01
CA PRO A 17 -5.03 11.51 -18.28
C PRO A 17 -6.12 10.80 -17.48
N ARG A 18 -6.48 9.59 -17.91
CA ARG A 18 -7.28 8.70 -17.09
C ARG A 18 -6.52 8.31 -15.82
N ILE A 19 -7.16 8.43 -14.67
CA ILE A 19 -6.56 8.16 -13.35
C ILE A 19 -7.29 6.97 -12.69
N PHE A 20 -6.50 6.05 -12.11
CA PHE A 20 -6.98 5.04 -11.16
C PHE A 20 -6.34 5.36 -9.81
N ALA A 21 -7.15 5.59 -8.79
CA ALA A 21 -6.68 6.11 -7.50
C ALA A 21 -7.13 5.25 -6.32
N ALA A 22 -6.19 4.90 -5.45
CA ALA A 22 -6.45 4.14 -4.23
C ALA A 22 -7.01 4.99 -3.07
N GLY A 23 -6.94 6.33 -3.19
CA GLY A 23 -7.21 7.19 -2.04
C GLY A 23 -6.10 7.10 -0.99
N LYS A 24 -6.47 6.87 0.27
CA LYS A 24 -5.51 6.70 1.36
C LYS A 24 -5.00 5.26 1.40
N SER A 25 -3.67 5.08 1.47
CA SER A 25 -3.04 3.77 1.68
C SER A 25 -3.44 3.17 3.03
N LEU A 26 -3.38 1.83 3.12
CA LEU A 26 -3.52 1.11 4.38
C LEU A 26 -2.14 0.84 4.97
N ALA A 27 -1.98 1.15 6.25
CA ALA A 27 -0.77 0.93 7.04
C ALA A 27 -1.14 0.49 8.46
N THR A 28 -0.18 0.01 9.23
CA THR A 28 -0.31 -0.17 10.68
C THR A 28 0.12 1.10 11.41
N THR A 29 -0.20 1.24 12.69
CA THR A 29 0.32 2.33 13.53
C THR A 29 1.85 2.36 13.49
N GLY A 30 2.43 3.52 13.17
CA GLY A 30 3.87 3.67 12.97
C GLY A 30 4.40 3.01 11.69
N GLY A 31 3.55 2.42 10.87
CA GLY A 31 3.92 1.82 9.58
C GLY A 31 4.26 2.87 8.52
N HIS A 32 4.80 2.41 7.38
CA HIS A 32 5.33 3.29 6.33
C HIS A 32 4.35 4.37 5.84
N ALA A 33 3.07 4.05 5.72
CA ALA A 33 2.05 5.01 5.27
C ALA A 33 1.14 5.54 6.40
N ASP A 34 1.56 5.42 7.65
CA ASP A 34 0.84 6.05 8.76
C ASP A 34 0.92 7.59 8.60
N PRO A 35 -0.21 8.29 8.44
CA PRO A 35 -0.22 9.73 8.19
C PRO A 35 0.19 10.56 9.40
N SER A 36 0.38 9.96 10.58
CA SER A 36 0.81 10.63 11.80
C SER A 36 2.33 10.56 12.03
N ASN A 37 3.07 9.77 11.25
CA ASN A 37 4.53 9.68 11.37
C ASN A 37 5.18 11.06 11.26
N GLY A 38 6.14 11.36 12.14
CA GLY A 38 6.86 12.63 12.18
C GLY A 38 6.03 13.85 12.58
N THR A 39 4.78 13.66 13.02
CA THR A 39 3.90 14.76 13.40
C THR A 39 3.58 14.74 14.90
N ASN A 40 3.34 15.93 15.47
CA ASN A 40 2.91 16.00 16.86
C ASN A 40 1.49 15.43 17.02
N GLN A 41 1.36 14.42 17.88
CA GLN A 41 0.11 13.70 18.14
C GLN A 41 -1.04 14.62 18.58
N ARG A 42 -0.75 15.74 19.23
CA ARG A 42 -1.78 16.73 19.62
C ARG A 42 -2.55 17.30 18.42
N TYR A 43 -1.92 17.34 17.25
CA TYR A 43 -2.53 17.87 16.01
C TYR A 43 -3.14 16.79 15.13
N ARG A 44 -2.62 15.57 15.18
CA ARG A 44 -3.08 14.47 14.31
C ARG A 44 -4.01 13.49 15.01
N GLY A 45 -4.00 13.48 16.37
CA GLY A 45 -4.74 12.49 17.14
C GLY A 45 -4.19 11.07 16.91
N ASP A 46 -5.07 10.09 17.09
CA ASP A 46 -4.81 8.67 16.85
C ASP A 46 -5.55 8.24 15.59
N PRO A 47 -4.88 8.14 14.43
CA PRO A 47 -5.53 7.80 13.18
C PRO A 47 -5.98 6.33 13.17
N GLY A 48 -7.16 6.09 12.62
CA GLY A 48 -7.77 4.77 12.53
C GLY A 48 -8.09 4.35 11.08
N PRO A 49 -9.01 3.39 10.90
CA PRO A 49 -9.36 2.84 9.58
C PRO A 49 -9.81 3.88 8.55
N LYS A 50 -10.43 4.97 9.01
CA LYS A 50 -10.84 6.08 8.14
C LYS A 50 -9.62 6.80 7.53
N GLU A 51 -8.56 6.96 8.30
CA GLU A 51 -7.30 7.55 7.87
C GLU A 51 -6.39 6.56 7.13
N GLY A 52 -6.69 5.25 7.22
CA GLY A 52 -5.92 4.16 6.61
C GLY A 52 -5.06 3.40 7.61
N VAL A 53 -5.15 3.68 8.91
CA VAL A 53 -4.38 2.95 9.93
C VAL A 53 -5.22 1.83 10.51
N ILE A 54 -4.66 0.60 10.49
CA ILE A 54 -5.32 -0.62 10.93
C ILE A 54 -4.40 -1.42 11.85
N ASN A 55 -4.96 -2.03 12.90
CA ASN A 55 -4.24 -2.83 13.88
C ASN A 55 -5.01 -4.10 14.24
N SER A 56 -6.00 -4.45 13.44
CA SER A 56 -6.82 -5.65 13.64
C SER A 56 -7.52 -6.09 12.35
N ILE A 57 -8.03 -7.32 12.34
CA ILE A 57 -8.90 -7.83 11.27
C ILE A 57 -10.16 -6.95 11.10
N GLY A 58 -10.72 -6.47 12.22
CA GLY A 58 -11.88 -5.58 12.22
C GLY A 58 -11.59 -4.25 11.54
N ASP A 59 -10.44 -3.66 11.84
CA ASP A 59 -9.96 -2.42 11.22
C ASP A 59 -9.70 -2.61 9.73
N ALA A 60 -9.06 -3.72 9.35
CA ALA A 60 -8.79 -4.07 7.95
C ALA A 60 -10.08 -4.06 7.12
N ARG A 61 -11.11 -4.75 7.61
CA ARG A 61 -12.44 -4.79 6.96
C ARG A 61 -13.08 -3.40 6.88
N LYS A 62 -13.02 -2.63 7.96
CA LYS A 62 -13.56 -1.28 8.02
C LYS A 62 -12.84 -0.34 7.06
N ALA A 63 -11.52 -0.42 6.98
CA ALA A 63 -10.70 0.43 6.11
C ALA A 63 -10.98 0.18 4.63
N VAL A 64 -11.09 -1.08 4.18
CA VAL A 64 -11.44 -1.42 2.79
C VAL A 64 -12.83 -0.89 2.44
N ARG A 65 -13.83 -1.08 3.31
CA ARG A 65 -15.18 -0.54 3.10
C ARG A 65 -15.20 0.99 3.09
N GLN A 66 -14.33 1.63 3.87
CA GLN A 66 -14.17 3.07 3.81
C GLN A 66 -13.61 3.51 2.44
N ARG A 67 -12.61 2.81 1.88
CA ARG A 67 -12.11 3.10 0.52
C ARG A 67 -13.21 2.95 -0.53
N TYR A 68 -14.05 1.93 -0.41
CA TYR A 68 -15.22 1.78 -1.27
C TYR A 68 -16.17 2.98 -1.16
N LYS A 69 -16.51 3.38 0.06
CA LYS A 69 -17.34 4.57 0.30
C LYS A 69 -16.72 5.86 -0.24
N ASP A 70 -15.40 5.98 -0.17
CA ASP A 70 -14.65 7.14 -0.65
C ASP A 70 -14.54 7.16 -2.19
N GLY A 71 -14.99 6.11 -2.90
CA GLY A 71 -14.92 6.00 -4.35
C GLY A 71 -13.54 5.64 -4.90
N ALA A 72 -12.72 4.91 -4.12
CA ALA A 72 -11.43 4.40 -4.61
C ALA A 72 -11.61 3.40 -5.75
N ASP A 73 -10.62 3.30 -6.66
CA ASP A 73 -10.60 2.34 -7.76
C ASP A 73 -9.88 1.03 -7.39
N LEU A 74 -9.00 1.09 -6.41
CA LEU A 74 -8.20 -0.03 -5.91
C LEU A 74 -7.82 0.19 -4.45
N ILE A 75 -7.29 -0.85 -3.82
CA ILE A 75 -6.70 -0.76 -2.49
C ILE A 75 -5.17 -0.68 -2.60
N LYS A 76 -4.55 0.26 -1.90
CA LYS A 76 -3.10 0.33 -1.70
C LYS A 76 -2.77 0.03 -0.26
N LEU A 77 -1.75 -0.80 -0.02
CA LEU A 77 -1.21 -1.06 1.32
C LEU A 77 0.32 -1.00 1.32
N THR A 78 0.91 -0.87 2.52
CA THR A 78 2.36 -0.90 2.74
C THR A 78 2.73 -2.12 3.57
N ALA A 79 3.12 -3.21 2.89
CA ALA A 79 3.40 -4.50 3.54
C ALA A 79 4.70 -4.49 4.35
N THR A 80 5.62 -3.59 4.05
CA THR A 80 6.88 -3.40 4.77
C THR A 80 7.13 -1.92 5.07
N GLY A 81 8.16 -1.63 5.86
CA GLY A 81 8.75 -0.30 5.91
C GLY A 81 9.21 0.17 4.53
N GLY A 82 9.67 1.39 4.43
CA GLY A 82 10.11 2.02 3.18
C GLY A 82 11.40 2.81 3.38
N VAL A 83 12.04 3.19 2.28
CA VAL A 83 13.34 3.93 2.29
C VAL A 83 13.22 5.28 3.00
N LEU A 84 12.07 5.94 2.87
CA LEU A 84 11.80 7.24 3.49
C LEU A 84 11.00 7.13 4.79
N SER A 85 10.87 5.93 5.37
CA SER A 85 10.22 5.75 6.66
C SER A 85 11.14 6.18 7.80
N GLU A 86 10.57 6.81 8.81
CA GLU A 86 11.23 7.02 10.11
C GLU A 86 11.33 5.72 10.94
N ALA A 87 10.77 4.61 10.44
CA ALA A 87 10.82 3.31 11.08
C ALA A 87 12.25 2.76 11.16
N LYS A 88 12.53 1.98 12.22
CA LYS A 88 13.85 1.35 12.46
C LYS A 88 14.33 0.44 11.33
N SER A 89 13.42 -0.07 10.51
CA SER A 89 13.74 -0.93 9.36
C SER A 89 12.78 -0.70 8.21
N GLY A 90 13.34 -0.46 7.02
CA GLY A 90 12.61 -0.42 5.76
C GLY A 90 12.21 -1.78 5.21
N GLN A 91 12.67 -2.88 5.82
CA GLN A 91 12.51 -4.24 5.29
C GLN A 91 11.48 -5.09 6.07
N ASN A 92 11.25 -4.77 7.35
CA ASN A 92 10.40 -5.62 8.20
C ASN A 92 8.94 -5.59 7.75
N PRO A 93 8.24 -6.74 7.82
CA PRO A 93 6.79 -6.80 7.60
C PRO A 93 6.07 -5.94 8.64
N GLN A 94 4.98 -5.32 8.23
CA GLN A 94 4.20 -4.41 9.07
C GLN A 94 2.78 -4.90 9.34
N PHE A 95 2.31 -5.90 8.61
CA PHE A 95 1.02 -6.56 8.86
C PHE A 95 1.22 -7.99 9.29
N THR A 96 0.28 -8.51 10.05
CA THR A 96 0.13 -9.96 10.26
C THR A 96 -0.46 -10.62 9.01
N ASP A 97 -0.32 -11.95 8.91
CA ASP A 97 -0.88 -12.71 7.79
C ASP A 97 -2.41 -12.61 7.75
N GLU A 98 -3.05 -12.59 8.93
CA GLU A 98 -4.49 -12.48 9.08
C GLU A 98 -5.01 -11.10 8.64
N GLU A 99 -4.28 -10.04 8.95
CA GLU A 99 -4.63 -8.67 8.51
C GLU A 99 -4.52 -8.55 6.99
N LEU A 100 -3.41 -9.02 6.40
CA LEU A 100 -3.23 -9.04 4.94
C LEU A 100 -4.35 -9.84 4.26
N LYS A 101 -4.65 -11.02 4.79
CA LYS A 101 -5.74 -11.84 4.26
C LYS A 101 -7.09 -11.14 4.34
N ALA A 102 -7.39 -10.50 5.48
CA ALA A 102 -8.64 -9.79 5.68
C ALA A 102 -8.79 -8.60 4.71
N ILE A 103 -7.70 -7.86 4.44
CA ILE A 103 -7.70 -6.79 3.44
C ILE A 103 -8.05 -7.36 2.07
N VAL A 104 -7.33 -8.40 1.64
CA VAL A 104 -7.49 -8.98 0.30
C VAL A 104 -8.87 -9.62 0.10
N ASP A 105 -9.36 -10.36 1.09
CA ASP A 105 -10.68 -11.01 1.01
C ASP A 105 -11.79 -9.97 0.82
N VAL A 106 -11.81 -8.93 1.68
CA VAL A 106 -12.85 -7.89 1.56
C VAL A 106 -12.66 -7.05 0.30
N ALA A 107 -11.43 -6.78 -0.12
CA ALA A 107 -11.17 -6.09 -1.38
C ALA A 107 -11.78 -6.84 -2.57
N ARG A 108 -11.63 -8.15 -2.61
CA ARG A 108 -12.22 -9.01 -3.65
C ARG A 108 -13.75 -9.00 -3.64
N ASP A 109 -14.38 -9.05 -2.45
CA ASP A 109 -15.84 -8.97 -2.32
C ASP A 109 -16.39 -7.68 -2.93
N TYR A 110 -15.60 -6.60 -2.89
CA TYR A 110 -15.96 -5.31 -3.49
C TYR A 110 -15.41 -5.10 -4.92
N GLY A 111 -14.78 -6.12 -5.51
CA GLY A 111 -14.22 -6.05 -6.87
C GLY A 111 -12.93 -5.24 -6.99
N PHE A 112 -12.26 -4.94 -5.88
CA PHE A 112 -11.00 -4.20 -5.88
C PHE A 112 -9.79 -5.08 -6.22
N LYS A 113 -8.84 -4.46 -6.93
CA LYS A 113 -7.45 -4.90 -6.98
C LYS A 113 -6.70 -4.39 -5.77
N VAL A 114 -5.68 -5.14 -5.33
CA VAL A 114 -4.84 -4.76 -4.18
C VAL A 114 -3.39 -4.60 -4.64
N ALA A 115 -2.84 -3.40 -4.47
CA ALA A 115 -1.47 -3.06 -4.76
C ALA A 115 -0.66 -2.92 -3.46
N ALA A 116 0.50 -3.58 -3.36
CA ALA A 116 1.29 -3.61 -2.14
C ALA A 116 2.70 -3.05 -2.33
N HIS A 117 3.02 -1.96 -1.63
CA HIS A 117 4.42 -1.58 -1.42
C HIS A 117 5.11 -2.63 -0.56
N ALA A 118 6.25 -3.14 -1.01
CA ALA A 118 7.09 -4.05 -0.24
C ALA A 118 8.55 -4.00 -0.69
N HIS A 119 9.48 -3.89 0.26
CA HIS A 119 10.92 -3.99 0.03
C HIS A 119 11.48 -5.32 0.52
N GLY A 120 11.27 -5.65 1.80
CA GLY A 120 11.82 -6.85 2.42
C GLY A 120 11.16 -8.14 1.97
N ALA A 121 11.96 -9.20 1.81
CA ALA A 121 11.52 -10.48 1.26
C ALA A 121 10.37 -11.13 2.03
N ASP A 122 10.39 -11.08 3.36
CA ASP A 122 9.35 -11.71 4.20
C ASP A 122 7.99 -11.02 4.02
N GLY A 123 7.92 -9.71 4.20
CA GLY A 123 6.67 -8.97 4.03
C GLY A 123 6.13 -9.02 2.59
N LEU A 124 7.03 -9.03 1.60
CA LEU A 124 6.69 -9.22 0.20
C LEU A 124 6.05 -10.61 -0.02
N LYS A 125 6.69 -11.68 0.48
CA LYS A 125 6.18 -13.05 0.36
C LYS A 125 4.81 -13.20 1.03
N ARG A 126 4.62 -12.65 2.23
CA ARG A 126 3.32 -12.64 2.93
C ARG A 126 2.23 -11.95 2.12
N ALA A 127 2.52 -10.77 1.55
CA ALA A 127 1.58 -10.06 0.68
C ALA A 127 1.19 -10.89 -0.54
N VAL A 128 2.16 -11.55 -1.20
CA VAL A 128 1.88 -12.45 -2.34
C VAL A 128 1.08 -13.67 -1.91
N ILE A 129 1.35 -14.26 -0.75
CA ILE A 129 0.57 -15.38 -0.18
C ILE A 129 -0.87 -14.95 0.06
N ALA A 130 -1.08 -13.78 0.67
CA ALA A 130 -2.41 -13.22 0.91
C ALA A 130 -3.19 -12.97 -0.40
N GLY A 131 -2.49 -12.79 -1.52
CA GLY A 131 -3.08 -12.71 -2.86
C GLY A 131 -3.24 -11.28 -3.37
N VAL A 132 -2.32 -10.38 -3.08
CA VAL A 132 -2.26 -9.06 -3.71
C VAL A 132 -2.08 -9.17 -5.22
N ASP A 133 -2.59 -8.20 -5.97
CA ASP A 133 -2.55 -8.20 -7.43
C ASP A 133 -1.25 -7.62 -7.98
N SER A 134 -0.59 -6.72 -7.24
CA SER A 134 0.72 -6.20 -7.61
C SER A 134 1.63 -5.97 -6.41
N ILE A 135 2.94 -6.03 -6.68
CA ILE A 135 4.01 -5.63 -5.75
C ILE A 135 4.75 -4.45 -6.39
N GLU A 136 4.85 -3.36 -5.66
CA GLU A 136 5.67 -2.20 -6.00
C GLU A 136 7.02 -2.27 -5.29
N HIS A 137 8.07 -1.83 -5.97
CA HIS A 137 9.49 -1.81 -5.58
C HIS A 137 10.14 -3.20 -5.55
N GLY A 138 9.78 -4.09 -4.64
CA GLY A 138 10.28 -5.46 -4.58
C GLY A 138 11.81 -5.57 -4.44
N THR A 139 12.46 -4.63 -3.75
CA THR A 139 13.93 -4.44 -3.77
C THR A 139 14.71 -5.68 -3.34
N TYR A 140 14.23 -6.40 -2.32
CA TYR A 140 14.90 -7.60 -1.78
C TYR A 140 14.13 -8.89 -2.12
N MET A 141 13.43 -8.89 -3.27
CA MET A 141 12.68 -10.05 -3.74
C MET A 141 13.61 -11.23 -4.04
N ASP A 142 13.33 -12.37 -3.46
CA ASP A 142 14.05 -13.61 -3.73
C ASP A 142 13.44 -14.42 -4.89
N VAL A 143 14.20 -15.40 -5.39
CA VAL A 143 13.77 -16.25 -6.52
C VAL A 143 12.52 -17.08 -6.17
N GLU A 144 12.37 -17.51 -4.93
CA GLU A 144 11.21 -18.27 -4.47
C GLU A 144 9.95 -17.41 -4.57
N THR A 145 10.01 -16.18 -4.10
CA THR A 145 8.90 -15.24 -4.19
C THR A 145 8.57 -14.85 -5.64
N MET A 146 9.58 -14.70 -6.51
CA MET A 146 9.35 -14.49 -7.96
C MET A 146 8.54 -15.65 -8.58
N LYS A 147 8.90 -16.90 -8.25
CA LYS A 147 8.16 -18.08 -8.71
C LYS A 147 6.73 -18.11 -8.16
N LEU A 148 6.55 -17.71 -6.91
CA LEU A 148 5.23 -17.62 -6.28
C LEU A 148 4.37 -16.55 -6.94
N MET A 149 4.91 -15.36 -7.21
CA MET A 149 4.22 -14.30 -7.95
C MET A 149 3.75 -14.78 -9.31
N ARG A 150 4.64 -15.43 -10.07
CA ARG A 150 4.27 -16.02 -11.37
C ARG A 150 3.13 -17.04 -11.25
N LYS A 151 3.19 -17.91 -10.24
CA LYS A 151 2.14 -18.92 -9.99
C LYS A 151 0.79 -18.29 -9.63
N LYS A 152 0.81 -17.18 -8.89
CA LYS A 152 -0.40 -16.48 -8.43
C LYS A 152 -0.90 -15.40 -9.39
N GLY A 153 -0.13 -15.06 -10.42
CA GLY A 153 -0.47 -13.99 -11.35
C GLY A 153 -0.27 -12.59 -10.77
N THR A 154 0.54 -12.45 -9.70
CA THR A 154 0.85 -11.14 -9.10
C THR A 154 1.80 -10.36 -10.01
N ALA A 155 1.44 -9.15 -10.39
CA ALA A 155 2.24 -8.27 -11.22
C ALA A 155 3.42 -7.67 -10.43
N TYR A 156 4.52 -7.35 -11.14
CA TYR A 156 5.68 -6.67 -10.57
C TYR A 156 5.83 -5.26 -11.15
N VAL A 157 5.93 -4.26 -10.30
CA VAL A 157 6.13 -2.85 -10.66
C VAL A 157 7.44 -2.36 -10.02
N PRO A 158 8.61 -2.50 -10.69
CA PRO A 158 9.94 -2.33 -10.08
C PRO A 158 10.30 -0.91 -9.69
N THR A 159 9.61 0.11 -10.19
CA THR A 159 9.87 1.53 -9.89
C THR A 159 11.37 1.90 -10.01
N ILE A 160 12.03 1.45 -11.06
CA ILE A 160 13.50 1.49 -11.25
C ILE A 160 14.09 2.90 -11.04
N ILE A 161 13.39 3.94 -11.52
CA ILE A 161 13.86 5.32 -11.40
C ILE A 161 13.96 5.78 -9.93
N ALA A 162 13.05 5.31 -9.07
CA ALA A 162 13.08 5.65 -7.63
C ALA A 162 14.32 5.03 -6.96
N GLY A 163 14.60 3.75 -7.24
CA GLY A 163 15.80 3.08 -6.73
C GLY A 163 17.09 3.73 -7.20
N LYS A 164 17.17 4.10 -8.48
CA LYS A 164 18.31 4.81 -9.03
C LYS A 164 18.53 6.17 -8.35
N PHE A 165 17.47 6.97 -8.22
CA PHE A 165 17.54 8.28 -7.57
C PHE A 165 18.02 8.17 -6.11
N VAL A 166 17.50 7.22 -5.34
CA VAL A 166 17.91 7.00 -3.94
C VAL A 166 19.38 6.60 -3.86
N ALA A 167 19.84 5.68 -4.74
CA ALA A 167 21.25 5.27 -4.77
C ALA A 167 22.19 6.44 -5.09
N GLU A 168 21.82 7.30 -6.03
CA GLU A 168 22.59 8.51 -6.37
C GLU A 168 22.67 9.49 -5.19
N LYS A 169 21.60 9.63 -4.40
CA LYS A 169 21.58 10.52 -3.22
C LYS A 169 22.30 9.93 -2.01
N ALA A 170 22.31 8.62 -1.86
CA ALA A 170 23.03 7.97 -0.75
C ALA A 170 24.56 7.94 -0.97
N ALA A 171 25.04 8.26 -2.17
CA ALA A 171 26.47 8.35 -2.48
C ALA A 171 27.08 9.73 -2.16
N ILE A 172 26.30 10.69 -1.65
CA ILE A 172 26.73 12.03 -1.23
C ILE A 172 26.91 12.05 0.29
#